data_5e2c40877738f0c1627b373bcc271b17
#
_entry.id   5e2c40877738f0c1627b373bcc271b17
#
_cell.length_a   1.000
_cell.length_b   1.000
_cell.length_c   1.000
_cell.angle_alpha   90.00
_cell.angle_beta   90.00
_cell.angle_gamma   90.00
#
_symmetry.space_group_name_H-M   'P 1'
#
loop_
_entity.id
_entity.type
_entity.pdbx_description
1 polymer ?
#
loop_
_entity_poly.entity_id
_entity_poly.type
_entity_poly.pdbx_seq_one_letter_code
_entity_poly.pdbx_strand_id
1 'polypeptide(L)'
;MRCPFCSHLDDKVIDSREARTGDLIRRRRECLKCERRFTTYERIDEIPYMVIKKDGRREKFERQKILQGLLKACEKRPVPVGKLETIVDEAEAFVSESSERERTTTEIGELLMSRIKKLDKVAYVRFASVYLDFKDVKEFMDELKGLLKDRAKK
;
A
#
# COMPACT_ATOMS: atom_id res chain seq x y z
N MET A 1 -12.57 -17.65 -25.76
CA MET A 1 -11.56 -16.56 -25.68
C MET A 1 -10.91 -16.35 -27.05
N ARG A 2 -10.58 -15.11 -27.44
CA ARG A 2 -10.08 -14.85 -28.80
C ARG A 2 -8.74 -15.56 -29.08
N CYS A 3 -8.67 -16.35 -30.15
CA CYS A 3 -7.47 -17.06 -30.53
C CYS A 3 -6.36 -16.07 -30.94
N PRO A 4 -5.13 -16.17 -30.37
CA PRO A 4 -4.03 -15.26 -30.70
C PRO A 4 -3.46 -15.46 -32.11
N PHE A 5 -3.80 -16.56 -32.79
CA PHE A 5 -3.26 -16.90 -34.12
C PHE A 5 -4.20 -16.55 -35.28
N CYS A 6 -5.51 -16.73 -35.12
CA CYS A 6 -6.47 -16.49 -36.19
C CYS A 6 -7.65 -15.61 -35.79
N SER A 7 -7.65 -15.08 -34.57
CA SER A 7 -8.68 -14.19 -34.01
C SER A 7 -10.08 -14.80 -33.90
N HIS A 8 -10.26 -16.11 -34.10
CA HIS A 8 -11.54 -16.79 -33.90
C HIS A 8 -11.93 -16.76 -32.43
N LEU A 9 -13.24 -16.66 -32.14
CA LEU A 9 -13.74 -16.47 -30.76
C LEU A 9 -13.97 -17.79 -30.01
N ASP A 10 -14.23 -18.88 -30.74
CA ASP A 10 -14.56 -20.15 -30.12
C ASP A 10 -13.33 -21.03 -29.89
N ASP A 11 -13.21 -21.51 -28.68
CA ASP A 11 -12.16 -22.42 -28.24
C ASP A 11 -12.71 -23.46 -27.25
N LYS A 12 -12.01 -24.55 -27.08
CA LYS A 12 -12.25 -25.55 -26.04
C LYS A 12 -11.09 -25.61 -25.07
N VAL A 13 -11.35 -25.83 -23.80
CA VAL A 13 -10.35 -26.09 -22.77
C VAL A 13 -9.97 -27.57 -22.81
N ILE A 14 -8.69 -27.86 -23.02
CA ILE A 14 -8.18 -29.24 -23.06
C ILE A 14 -7.46 -29.67 -21.80
N ASP A 15 -6.97 -28.72 -20.97
CA ASP A 15 -6.33 -29.00 -19.69
C ASP A 15 -6.51 -27.79 -18.75
N SER A 16 -6.71 -28.05 -17.47
CA SER A 16 -6.85 -27.02 -16.43
C SER A 16 -6.08 -27.46 -15.19
N ARG A 17 -5.20 -26.58 -14.70
CA ARG A 17 -4.39 -26.85 -13.50
C ARG A 17 -4.39 -25.63 -12.59
N GLU A 18 -4.62 -25.88 -11.31
CA GLU A 18 -4.46 -24.87 -10.28
C GLU A 18 -2.97 -24.74 -9.90
N ALA A 19 -2.55 -23.50 -9.58
CA ALA A 19 -1.28 -23.27 -8.93
C ALA A 19 -1.34 -23.79 -7.48
N ARG A 20 -0.18 -24.11 -6.91
CA ARG A 20 -0.09 -24.60 -5.52
C ARG A 20 -0.62 -23.59 -4.50
N THR A 21 -0.64 -22.31 -4.84
CA THR A 21 -1.15 -21.20 -4.02
C THR A 21 -2.66 -21.03 -4.10
N GLY A 22 -3.33 -21.68 -5.06
CA GLY A 22 -4.79 -21.64 -5.23
C GLY A 22 -5.33 -20.34 -5.88
N ASP A 23 -4.48 -19.35 -6.13
CA ASP A 23 -4.83 -18.01 -6.63
C ASP A 23 -4.75 -17.85 -8.15
N LEU A 24 -4.29 -18.91 -8.86
CA LEU A 24 -4.07 -18.91 -10.28
C LEU A 24 -4.53 -20.23 -10.91
N ILE A 25 -5.32 -20.16 -11.97
CA ILE A 25 -5.69 -21.32 -12.80
C ILE A 25 -5.02 -21.16 -14.17
N ARG A 26 -4.19 -22.13 -14.53
CA ARG A 26 -3.62 -22.26 -15.88
C ARG A 26 -4.53 -23.12 -16.73
N ARG A 27 -5.03 -22.57 -17.86
CA ARG A 27 -5.84 -23.33 -18.81
C ARG A 27 -5.12 -23.46 -20.15
N ARG A 28 -5.04 -24.68 -20.67
CA ARG A 28 -4.60 -24.94 -22.02
C ARG A 28 -5.83 -25.05 -22.93
N ARG A 29 -5.89 -24.21 -23.95
CA ARG A 29 -7.01 -24.08 -24.86
C ARG A 29 -6.63 -24.47 -26.28
N GLU A 30 -7.61 -24.92 -27.08
CA GLU A 30 -7.45 -25.24 -28.48
C GLU A 30 -8.52 -24.49 -29.28
N CYS A 31 -8.09 -23.73 -30.29
CA CYS A 31 -8.99 -22.99 -31.18
C CYS A 31 -9.79 -23.96 -32.05
N LEU A 32 -11.11 -23.77 -32.14
CA LEU A 32 -11.95 -24.64 -32.96
C LEU A 32 -11.78 -24.42 -34.48
N LYS A 33 -11.19 -23.28 -34.90
CA LYS A 33 -11.00 -22.97 -36.31
C LYS A 33 -9.61 -23.39 -36.84
N CYS A 34 -8.53 -23.05 -36.11
CA CYS A 34 -7.16 -23.30 -36.60
C CYS A 34 -6.43 -24.40 -35.82
N GLU A 35 -7.12 -25.04 -34.85
CA GLU A 35 -6.64 -26.16 -34.02
C GLU A 35 -5.35 -25.90 -33.24
N ARG A 36 -4.84 -24.67 -33.32
CA ARG A 36 -3.66 -24.26 -32.55
C ARG A 36 -3.98 -24.13 -31.07
N ARG A 37 -3.02 -24.51 -30.26
CA ARG A 37 -3.13 -24.48 -28.81
C ARG A 37 -2.47 -23.23 -28.25
N PHE A 38 -3.14 -22.64 -27.25
CA PHE A 38 -2.63 -21.50 -26.49
C PHE A 38 -2.94 -21.67 -25.00
N THR A 39 -2.19 -21.00 -24.17
CA THR A 39 -2.35 -21.05 -22.71
C THR A 39 -2.89 -19.71 -22.21
N THR A 40 -3.84 -19.79 -21.29
CA THR A 40 -4.37 -18.62 -20.58
C THR A 40 -4.22 -18.82 -19.08
N TYR A 41 -4.16 -17.72 -18.35
CA TYR A 41 -4.12 -17.70 -16.90
C TYR A 41 -5.32 -16.91 -16.39
N GLU A 42 -6.06 -17.51 -15.48
CA GLU A 42 -7.11 -16.84 -14.72
C GLU A 42 -6.56 -16.51 -13.36
N ARG A 43 -6.75 -15.29 -12.91
CA ARG A 43 -6.38 -14.79 -11.58
C ARG A 43 -7.59 -14.14 -10.96
N ILE A 44 -7.61 -14.15 -9.62
CA ILE A 44 -8.51 -13.28 -8.89
C ILE A 44 -8.04 -11.84 -9.16
N ASP A 45 -8.94 -11.00 -9.65
CA ASP A 45 -8.64 -9.57 -9.84
C ASP A 45 -8.70 -8.90 -8.45
N GLU A 46 -7.53 -8.56 -7.94
CA GLU A 46 -7.43 -7.86 -6.65
C GLU A 46 -7.87 -6.41 -6.86
N ILE A 47 -8.99 -6.03 -6.26
CA ILE A 47 -9.41 -4.64 -6.20
C ILE A 47 -8.36 -3.88 -5.37
N PRO A 48 -7.63 -2.92 -5.96
CA PRO A 48 -6.61 -2.20 -5.25
C PRO A 48 -7.20 -1.37 -4.11
N TYR A 49 -6.48 -1.30 -3.02
CA TYR A 49 -6.78 -0.35 -1.95
C TYR A 49 -6.52 1.08 -2.43
N MET A 50 -7.42 1.99 -2.11
CA MET A 50 -7.36 3.37 -2.58
C MET A 50 -7.08 4.33 -1.43
N VAL A 51 -6.41 5.43 -1.76
CA VAL A 51 -6.11 6.51 -0.83
C VAL A 51 -6.72 7.80 -1.37
N ILE A 52 -7.55 8.44 -0.56
CA ILE A 52 -8.16 9.74 -0.89
C ILE A 52 -7.19 10.85 -0.46
N LYS A 53 -6.73 11.63 -1.41
CA LYS A 53 -5.86 12.80 -1.18
C LYS A 53 -6.64 13.97 -0.60
N LYS A 54 -5.94 14.98 -0.04
CA LYS A 54 -6.54 16.22 0.49
C LYS A 54 -7.40 16.97 -0.54
N ASP A 55 -7.08 16.83 -1.83
CA ASP A 55 -7.81 17.43 -2.96
C ASP A 55 -8.96 16.55 -3.49
N GLY A 56 -9.26 15.43 -2.83
CA GLY A 56 -10.32 14.49 -3.20
C GLY A 56 -9.94 13.48 -4.28
N ARG A 57 -8.75 13.55 -4.88
CA ARG A 57 -8.29 12.55 -5.85
C ARG A 57 -8.06 11.21 -5.17
N ARG A 58 -8.37 10.14 -5.91
CA ARG A 58 -8.12 8.77 -5.48
C ARG A 58 -6.87 8.23 -6.16
N GLU A 59 -5.94 7.72 -5.37
CA GLU A 59 -4.72 7.07 -5.84
C GLU A 59 -4.62 5.67 -5.24
N LYS A 60 -3.97 4.76 -5.95
CA LYS A 60 -3.70 3.43 -5.41
C LYS A 60 -2.82 3.54 -4.17
N PHE A 61 -3.13 2.75 -3.12
CA PHE A 61 -2.25 2.61 -1.97
C PHE A 61 -0.92 2.00 -2.42
N GLU A 62 0.18 2.67 -2.12
CA GLU A 62 1.52 2.23 -2.47
C GLU A 62 2.36 2.07 -1.20
N ARG A 63 2.45 0.82 -0.73
CA ARG A 63 3.29 0.42 0.40
C ARG A 63 4.71 1.00 0.34
N GLN A 64 5.31 0.98 -0.85
CA GLN A 64 6.68 1.46 -1.05
C GLN A 64 6.84 2.96 -0.81
N LYS A 65 5.86 3.78 -1.16
CA LYS A 65 5.88 5.22 -0.87
C LYS A 65 5.91 5.51 0.63
N ILE A 66 5.12 4.77 1.40
CA ILE A 66 5.09 4.90 2.87
C ILE A 66 6.43 4.49 3.46
N LEU A 67 6.95 3.32 3.08
CA LEU A 67 8.23 2.83 3.57
C LEU A 67 9.37 3.82 3.29
N GLN A 68 9.45 4.37 2.08
CA GLN A 68 10.45 5.38 1.73
C GLN A 68 10.34 6.66 2.55
N GLY A 69 9.11 7.13 2.83
CA GLY A 69 8.87 8.26 3.71
C GLY A 69 9.37 8.02 5.13
N LEU A 70 9.09 6.83 5.68
CA LEU A 70 9.54 6.41 7.00
C LEU A 70 11.06 6.28 7.06
N LEU A 71 11.70 5.68 6.06
CA LEU A 71 13.16 5.54 5.96
C LEU A 71 13.86 6.91 5.94
N LYS A 72 13.35 7.86 5.16
CA LYS A 72 13.87 9.24 5.14
C LYS A 72 13.76 9.92 6.51
N ALA A 73 12.65 9.76 7.19
CA ALA A 73 12.46 10.34 8.51
C ALA A 73 13.41 9.72 9.54
N CYS A 74 13.67 8.42 9.44
CA CYS A 74 14.55 7.66 10.35
C CYS A 74 16.02 7.65 9.93
N GLU A 75 16.41 8.39 8.90
CA GLU A 75 17.79 8.44 8.43
C GLU A 75 18.76 8.87 9.55
N LYS A 76 19.84 8.11 9.74
CA LYS A 76 20.81 8.28 10.83
C LYS A 76 20.20 8.15 12.25
N ARG A 77 19.06 7.49 12.39
CA ARG A 77 18.49 7.13 13.69
C ARG A 77 18.63 5.62 13.92
N PRO A 78 18.80 5.17 15.19
CA PRO A 78 18.95 3.76 15.52
C PRO A 78 17.58 3.03 15.51
N VAL A 79 16.85 3.14 14.40
CA VAL A 79 15.55 2.50 14.22
C VAL A 79 15.72 1.35 13.22
N PRO A 80 15.48 0.09 13.62
CA PRO A 80 15.58 -1.05 12.71
C PRO A 80 14.54 -0.99 11.60
N VAL A 81 14.94 -1.33 10.37
CA VAL A 81 14.04 -1.32 9.19
C VAL A 81 12.82 -2.20 9.41
N GLY A 82 12.97 -3.37 10.03
CA GLY A 82 11.85 -4.26 10.34
C GLY A 82 10.75 -3.62 11.21
N LYS A 83 11.08 -2.63 12.06
CA LYS A 83 10.06 -1.86 12.79
C LYS A 83 9.28 -0.91 11.88
N LEU A 84 9.93 -0.37 10.86
CA LEU A 84 9.28 0.48 9.86
C LEU A 84 8.38 -0.35 8.95
N GLU A 85 8.81 -1.56 8.57
CA GLU A 85 8.00 -2.52 7.82
C GLU A 85 6.73 -2.91 8.60
N THR A 86 6.85 -3.18 9.90
CA THR A 86 5.67 -3.44 10.76
C THR A 86 4.67 -2.28 10.74
N ILE A 87 5.15 -1.03 10.76
CA ILE A 87 4.25 0.15 10.67
C ILE A 87 3.56 0.21 9.31
N VAL A 88 4.28 -0.15 8.24
CA VAL A 88 3.69 -0.19 6.89
C VAL A 88 2.66 -1.30 6.77
N ASP A 89 2.91 -2.48 7.38
CA ASP A 89 1.95 -3.58 7.45
C ASP A 89 0.67 -3.17 8.19
N GLU A 90 0.81 -2.47 9.32
CA GLU A 90 -0.34 -1.92 10.05
C GLU A 90 -1.13 -0.90 9.22
N ALA A 91 -0.45 -0.05 8.43
CA ALA A 91 -1.11 0.91 7.56
C ALA A 91 -1.86 0.21 6.41
N GLU A 92 -1.29 -0.84 5.84
CA GLU A 92 -1.92 -1.66 4.80
C GLU A 92 -3.15 -2.38 5.35
N ALA A 93 -3.04 -3.00 6.53
CA ALA A 93 -4.16 -3.64 7.22
C ALA A 93 -5.28 -2.62 7.50
N PHE A 94 -4.93 -1.44 8.00
CA PHE A 94 -5.89 -0.36 8.29
C PHE A 94 -6.69 0.08 7.06
N VAL A 95 -6.08 0.11 5.87
CA VAL A 95 -6.79 0.42 4.62
C VAL A 95 -7.63 -0.77 4.17
N SER A 96 -7.12 -2.01 4.33
CA SER A 96 -7.82 -3.22 3.91
C SER A 96 -9.07 -3.53 4.74
N GLU A 97 -9.08 -3.14 6.01
CA GLU A 97 -10.22 -3.31 6.93
C GLU A 97 -11.37 -2.34 6.66
N SER A 98 -11.15 -1.31 5.83
CA SER A 98 -12.23 -0.42 5.43
C SER A 98 -13.23 -1.15 4.54
N SER A 99 -14.54 -0.99 4.81
CA SER A 99 -15.62 -1.58 4.00
C SER A 99 -15.57 -1.15 2.55
N GLU A 100 -15.11 0.07 2.29
CA GLU A 100 -14.97 0.65 0.95
C GLU A 100 -13.58 0.43 0.34
N ARG A 101 -12.67 -0.22 1.08
CA ARG A 101 -11.25 -0.40 0.71
C ARG A 101 -10.53 0.90 0.39
N GLU A 102 -10.97 2.00 0.99
CA GLU A 102 -10.32 3.31 0.86
C GLU A 102 -10.21 4.01 2.22
N ARG A 103 -9.17 4.83 2.36
CA ARG A 103 -8.90 5.70 3.50
C ARG A 103 -8.33 7.02 3.02
N THR A 104 -8.53 8.06 3.80
CA THR A 104 -7.91 9.35 3.54
C THR A 104 -6.42 9.35 3.87
N THR A 105 -5.63 10.18 3.16
CA THR A 105 -4.22 10.39 3.53
C THR A 105 -4.08 10.90 4.95
N THR A 106 -5.06 11.65 5.46
CA THR A 106 -5.05 12.18 6.83
C THR A 106 -5.13 11.05 7.85
N GLU A 107 -6.08 10.12 7.73
CA GLU A 107 -6.21 8.96 8.64
C GLU A 107 -4.96 8.09 8.64
N ILE A 108 -4.43 7.78 7.44
CA ILE A 108 -3.19 6.99 7.31
C ILE A 108 -2.03 7.71 7.97
N GLY A 109 -1.89 9.01 7.74
CA GLY A 109 -0.81 9.80 8.32
C GLY A 109 -0.89 9.92 9.84
N GLU A 110 -2.06 10.08 10.42
CA GLU A 110 -2.26 10.05 11.88
C GLU A 110 -1.82 8.72 12.48
N LEU A 111 -2.18 7.60 11.85
CA LEU A 111 -1.70 6.28 12.24
C LEU A 111 -0.17 6.23 12.22
N LEU A 112 0.45 6.60 11.10
CA LEU A 112 1.91 6.58 10.95
C LEU A 112 2.60 7.46 11.99
N MET A 113 2.12 8.70 12.19
CA MET A 113 2.66 9.62 13.18
C MET A 113 2.56 9.06 14.60
N SER A 114 1.45 8.44 14.97
CA SER A 114 1.27 7.82 16.27
C SER A 114 2.29 6.71 16.54
N ARG A 115 2.65 5.94 15.50
CA ARG A 115 3.62 4.84 15.59
C ARG A 115 5.06 5.35 15.65
N ILE A 116 5.42 6.29 14.75
CA ILE A 116 6.77 6.88 14.73
C ILE A 116 7.07 7.61 16.05
N LYS A 117 6.10 8.35 16.60
CA LYS A 117 6.22 9.06 17.87
C LYS A 117 6.67 8.16 19.02
N LYS A 118 6.20 6.89 19.02
CA LYS A 118 6.57 5.87 20.00
C LYS A 118 7.96 5.28 19.76
N LEU A 119 8.41 5.22 18.50
CA LEU A 119 9.71 4.67 18.14
C LEU A 119 10.85 5.66 18.35
N ASP A 120 10.75 6.84 17.78
CA ASP A 120 11.78 7.88 17.82
C ASP A 120 11.19 9.26 17.64
N LYS A 121 11.34 10.12 18.65
CA LYS A 121 10.77 11.48 18.64
C LYS A 121 11.41 12.40 17.59
N VAL A 122 12.69 12.18 17.24
CA VAL A 122 13.36 12.98 16.20
C VAL A 122 12.83 12.57 14.83
N ALA A 123 12.71 11.27 14.57
CA ALA A 123 12.08 10.77 13.35
C ALA A 123 10.63 11.27 13.20
N TYR A 124 9.88 11.30 14.31
CA TYR A 124 8.55 11.88 14.33
C TYR A 124 8.54 13.35 13.86
N VAL A 125 9.40 14.20 14.43
CA VAL A 125 9.47 15.62 14.05
C VAL A 125 9.80 15.79 12.56
N ARG A 126 10.73 14.99 12.04
CA ARG A 126 11.09 15.01 10.61
C ARG A 126 9.95 14.56 9.71
N PHE A 127 9.21 13.52 10.10
CA PHE A 127 8.06 13.05 9.36
C PHE A 127 6.93 14.09 9.41
N ALA A 128 6.63 14.62 10.60
CA ALA A 128 5.60 15.62 10.83
C ALA A 128 5.86 16.91 10.05
N SER A 129 7.13 17.34 9.91
CA SER A 129 7.50 18.56 9.17
C SER A 129 7.11 18.52 7.69
N VAL A 130 7.04 17.32 7.11
CA VAL A 130 6.61 17.13 5.71
C VAL A 130 5.10 16.83 5.63
N TYR A 131 4.59 16.05 6.58
CA TYR A 131 3.22 15.56 6.53
C TYR A 131 2.18 16.59 6.97
N LEU A 132 2.44 17.35 8.05
CA LEU A 132 1.49 18.30 8.63
C LEU A 132 1.39 19.61 7.84
N ASP A 133 2.37 19.87 6.94
CA ASP A 133 2.36 21.06 6.09
C ASP A 133 2.16 22.36 6.91
N PHE A 134 3.06 22.57 7.90
CA PHE A 134 2.99 23.72 8.82
C PHE A 134 2.99 25.04 8.06
N LYS A 135 2.06 25.92 8.39
CA LYS A 135 1.91 27.24 7.77
C LYS A 135 3.00 28.22 8.21
N ASP A 136 3.46 28.07 9.44
CA ASP A 136 4.49 28.93 10.01
C ASP A 136 5.36 28.18 11.05
N VAL A 137 6.43 28.86 11.48
CA VAL A 137 7.36 28.36 12.49
C VAL A 137 6.69 28.20 13.85
N LYS A 138 5.64 28.96 14.14
CA LYS A 138 4.94 28.93 15.43
C LYS A 138 4.17 27.62 15.60
N GLU A 139 3.42 27.22 14.58
CA GLU A 139 2.73 25.91 14.57
C GLU A 139 3.72 24.76 14.79
N PHE A 140 4.87 24.80 14.12
CA PHE A 140 5.93 23.82 14.30
C PHE A 140 6.50 23.81 15.73
N MET A 141 6.74 24.99 16.31
CA MET A 141 7.23 25.12 17.69
C MET A 141 6.21 24.61 18.71
N ASP A 142 4.94 24.80 18.48
CA ASP A 142 3.89 24.34 19.40
C ASP A 142 3.79 22.81 19.39
N GLU A 143 3.96 22.16 18.22
CA GLU A 143 4.07 20.71 18.13
C GLU A 143 5.29 20.17 18.91
N LEU A 144 6.44 20.84 18.78
CA LEU A 144 7.65 20.46 19.54
C LEU A 144 7.45 20.61 21.06
N LYS A 145 6.79 21.68 21.52
CA LYS A 145 6.45 21.87 22.94
C LYS A 145 5.54 20.75 23.46
N GLY A 146 4.58 20.30 22.63
CA GLY A 146 3.72 19.16 22.95
C GLY A 146 4.53 17.89 23.21
N LEU A 147 5.53 17.61 22.35
CA LEU A 147 6.41 16.45 22.51
C LEU A 147 7.28 16.48 23.78
N LEU A 148 7.67 17.69 24.21
CA LEU A 148 8.47 17.86 25.43
C LEU A 148 7.63 17.65 26.69
N LYS A 149 6.37 18.10 26.71
CA LYS A 149 5.45 17.90 27.84
C LYS A 149 5.10 16.42 28.06
N ASP A 150 4.99 15.61 26.99
CA ASP A 150 4.78 14.17 27.08
C ASP A 150 5.97 13.43 27.76
N ARG A 151 7.12 14.09 27.92
CA ARG A 151 8.30 13.54 28.59
C ARG A 151 8.24 13.75 30.12
N ALA A 152 7.53 14.76 30.58
CA ALA A 152 7.44 15.12 32.00
C ALA A 152 6.42 14.28 32.79
N LYS A 153 5.60 13.44 32.10
CA LYS A 153 4.57 12.60 32.71
C LYS A 153 4.96 11.12 32.84
N LYS A 154 6.18 10.76 32.55
CA LYS A 154 6.78 9.43 32.76
C LYS A 154 7.90 9.54 33.81
#